data_727104c303b9c6d9d44d09058422e248
#
_entry.id   727104c303b9c6d9d44d09058422e248
#
_cell.length_a   1.000
_cell.length_b   1.000
_cell.length_c   1.000
_cell.angle_alpha   90.00
_cell.angle_beta   90.00
_cell.angle_gamma   90.00
#
_symmetry.space_group_name_H-M   'P 1'
#
loop_
_entity.id
_entity.type
_entity.pdbx_description
1 polymer ?
#
loop_
_entity_poly.entity_id
_entity_poly.type
_entity_poly.pdbx_seq_one_letter_code
_entity_poly.pdbx_strand_id
1 'polypeptide(L)'
;MANAHLSTPTEYLIVGRLQRETIIPIHGNPRINQLGGNLPYTASGLALWGGKAGLVSRVNPDYPLEWLKPLEIMGFDTEGIIKTEEPFDSRFFVAFSPPQNASYENPISHFAERQIPFPDELFNYEPDLRRYCSKTDYLPYTFRVTDMPRPYLEANAAHICPIDFVSHKILPSVIRGGLIQTLSMRATDCYMDPAFWEDIRNLILP
;
A
#
# COMPACT_ATOMS: atom_id res chain seq x y z
N MET A 1 -19.01 -31.44 1.15
CA MET A 1 -17.57 -31.69 1.31
C MET A 1 -16.88 -30.47 0.75
N ALA A 2 -16.42 -29.55 1.63
CA ALA A 2 -15.73 -28.36 1.22
C ALA A 2 -14.31 -28.77 0.79
N ASN A 3 -13.93 -28.46 -0.45
CA ASN A 3 -12.56 -28.57 -0.91
C ASN A 3 -11.70 -27.60 -0.08
N ALA A 4 -10.96 -28.17 0.88
CA ALA A 4 -9.83 -27.45 1.46
C ALA A 4 -8.83 -27.22 0.32
N HIS A 5 -8.78 -26.03 -0.24
CA HIS A 5 -7.63 -25.58 -0.98
C HIS A 5 -6.47 -25.62 0.01
N LEU A 6 -5.61 -26.62 -0.13
CA LEU A 6 -4.29 -26.61 0.45
C LEU A 6 -3.56 -25.44 -0.21
N SER A 7 -3.67 -24.25 0.39
CA SER A 7 -2.88 -23.10 -0.02
C SER A 7 -1.42 -23.48 0.12
N THR A 8 -0.67 -23.35 -0.97
CA THR A 8 0.79 -23.49 -0.93
C THR A 8 1.30 -22.53 0.15
N PRO A 9 2.22 -22.95 1.04
CA PRO A 9 2.72 -22.04 2.07
C PRO A 9 3.21 -20.76 1.42
N THR A 10 2.75 -19.63 1.93
CA THR A 10 3.13 -18.31 1.45
C THR A 10 4.60 -18.08 1.79
N GLU A 11 5.46 -17.90 0.80
CA GLU A 11 6.92 -17.76 1.02
C GLU A 11 7.26 -16.40 1.65
N TYR A 12 6.56 -15.36 1.22
CA TYR A 12 6.74 -13.99 1.69
C TYR A 12 5.41 -13.36 2.08
N LEU A 13 5.47 -12.37 2.96
CA LEU A 13 4.34 -11.51 3.33
C LEU A 13 4.67 -10.08 2.94
N ILE A 14 3.77 -9.41 2.22
CA ILE A 14 3.89 -7.98 1.92
C ILE A 14 2.67 -7.25 2.46
N VAL A 15 2.90 -6.27 3.32
CA VAL A 15 1.85 -5.37 3.82
C VAL A 15 2.06 -3.99 3.24
N GLY A 16 1.03 -3.42 2.63
CA GLY A 16 1.15 -2.12 1.98
C GLY A 16 -0.19 -1.49 1.62
N ARG A 17 -0.13 -0.39 0.89
CA ARG A 17 -1.31 0.33 0.41
C ARG A 17 -1.62 -0.03 -1.03
N LEU A 18 -2.91 -0.20 -1.30
CA LEU A 18 -3.51 -0.19 -2.62
C LEU A 18 -4.20 1.15 -2.83
N GLN A 19 -3.93 1.79 -3.96
CA GLN A 19 -4.47 3.11 -4.31
C GLN A 19 -4.99 3.10 -5.74
N ARG A 20 -5.85 4.06 -6.03
CA ARG A 20 -6.31 4.39 -7.39
C ARG A 20 -5.44 5.52 -7.89
N GLU A 21 -4.42 5.20 -8.68
CA GLU A 21 -3.41 6.18 -9.07
C GLU A 21 -3.75 6.89 -10.37
N THR A 22 -3.52 8.21 -10.37
CA THR A 22 -3.42 9.03 -11.58
C THR A 22 -2.02 9.64 -11.65
N ILE A 23 -1.30 9.29 -12.70
CA ILE A 23 0.09 9.69 -12.90
C ILE A 23 0.22 10.50 -14.17
N ILE A 24 0.76 11.72 -14.07
CA ILE A 24 1.20 12.51 -15.22
C ILE A 24 2.72 12.34 -15.33
N PRO A 25 3.23 11.52 -16.27
CA PRO A 25 4.67 11.32 -16.45
C PRO A 25 5.33 12.54 -17.09
N ILE A 26 6.65 12.66 -17.03
CA ILE A 26 7.40 13.72 -17.73
C ILE A 26 7.12 13.67 -19.24
N HIS A 27 7.08 12.47 -19.80
CA HIS A 27 6.81 12.23 -21.23
C HIS A 27 5.69 11.20 -21.39
N GLY A 28 4.91 11.36 -22.45
CA GLY A 28 3.81 10.46 -22.80
C GLY A 28 2.47 10.85 -22.16
N ASN A 29 1.50 9.97 -22.32
CA ASN A 29 0.13 10.22 -21.87
C ASN A 29 -0.04 9.98 -20.37
N PRO A 30 -0.93 10.72 -19.71
CA PRO A 30 -1.35 10.41 -18.35
C PRO A 30 -1.90 9.00 -18.23
N ARG A 31 -1.64 8.37 -17.10
CA ARG A 31 -2.28 7.14 -16.67
C ARG A 31 -3.30 7.49 -15.61
N ILE A 32 -4.57 7.31 -15.94
CA ILE A 32 -5.68 7.80 -15.13
C ILE A 32 -6.34 6.61 -14.45
N ASN A 33 -6.56 6.73 -13.12
CA ASN A 33 -7.37 5.81 -12.33
C ASN A 33 -7.01 4.33 -12.55
N GLN A 34 -5.77 3.98 -12.24
CA GLN A 34 -5.25 2.61 -12.41
C GLN A 34 -4.82 2.00 -11.07
N LEU A 35 -4.58 0.68 -11.07
CA LEU A 35 -3.97 -0.02 -9.94
C LEU A 35 -2.65 0.65 -9.55
N GLY A 36 -2.54 1.05 -8.29
CA GLY A 36 -1.37 1.70 -7.75
C GLY A 36 -1.22 1.50 -6.25
N GLY A 37 -0.35 2.32 -5.66
CA GLY A 37 0.08 2.17 -4.27
C GLY A 37 1.38 1.37 -4.16
N ASN A 38 1.99 1.39 -3.00
CA ASN A 38 3.29 0.74 -2.81
C ASN A 38 3.23 -0.79 -2.80
N LEU A 39 2.08 -1.38 -2.48
CA LEU A 39 1.90 -2.83 -2.45
C LEU A 39 2.11 -3.48 -3.83
N PRO A 40 1.42 -3.09 -4.92
CA PRO A 40 1.59 -3.72 -6.22
C PRO A 40 2.97 -3.47 -6.82
N TYR A 41 3.59 -2.33 -6.55
CA TYR A 41 4.97 -2.08 -6.99
C TYR A 41 5.96 -3.00 -6.30
N THR A 42 5.81 -3.21 -4.98
CA THR A 42 6.66 -4.14 -4.22
C THR A 42 6.45 -5.58 -4.67
N ALA A 43 5.19 -6.00 -4.86
CA ALA A 43 4.86 -7.33 -5.37
C ALA A 43 5.46 -7.56 -6.77
N SER A 44 5.30 -6.59 -7.68
CA SER A 44 5.88 -6.67 -9.03
C SER A 44 7.41 -6.77 -8.99
N GLY A 45 8.06 -6.04 -8.09
CA GLY A 45 9.51 -6.16 -7.86
C GLY A 45 9.91 -7.57 -7.41
N LEU A 46 9.17 -8.17 -6.49
CA LEU A 46 9.41 -9.54 -6.02
C LEU A 46 9.18 -10.58 -7.14
N ALA A 47 8.16 -10.36 -7.98
CA ALA A 47 7.84 -11.25 -9.10
C ALA A 47 9.00 -11.38 -10.11
N LEU A 48 9.80 -10.32 -10.31
CA LEU A 48 10.99 -10.37 -11.18
C LEU A 48 12.03 -11.40 -10.72
N TRP A 49 12.00 -11.76 -9.44
CA TRP A 49 12.87 -12.77 -8.83
C TRP A 49 12.17 -14.11 -8.65
N GLY A 50 10.95 -14.25 -9.18
CA GLY A 50 10.16 -15.49 -9.08
C GLY A 50 9.53 -15.70 -7.69
N GLY A 51 9.63 -14.74 -6.78
CA GLY A 51 9.05 -14.84 -5.43
C GLY A 51 7.54 -14.64 -5.46
N LYS A 52 6.85 -15.28 -4.52
CA LYS A 52 5.40 -15.21 -4.29
C LYS A 52 5.11 -14.78 -2.87
N ALA A 53 4.04 -14.02 -2.68
CA ALA A 53 3.70 -13.50 -1.37
C ALA A 53 2.19 -13.49 -1.11
N GLY A 54 1.83 -13.55 0.17
CA GLY A 54 0.53 -13.09 0.64
C GLY A 54 0.53 -11.57 0.73
N LEU A 55 -0.51 -10.93 0.20
CA LEU A 55 -0.66 -9.49 0.16
C LEU A 55 -1.68 -9.04 1.17
N VAL A 56 -1.33 -8.05 2.00
CA VAL A 56 -2.23 -7.48 3.00
C VAL A 56 -2.39 -5.98 2.77
N SER A 57 -3.64 -5.56 2.66
CA SER A 57 -4.03 -4.15 2.55
C SER A 57 -5.48 -3.95 2.96
N ARG A 58 -5.83 -2.73 3.35
CA ARG A 58 -7.22 -2.30 3.49
C ARG A 58 -7.56 -1.37 2.34
N VAL A 59 -8.69 -1.63 1.70
CA VAL A 59 -9.15 -0.86 0.54
C VAL A 59 -10.54 -0.29 0.79
N ASN A 60 -10.84 0.81 0.11
CA ASN A 60 -12.15 1.45 0.15
C ASN A 60 -13.26 0.47 -0.31
N PRO A 61 -14.51 0.58 0.18
CA PRO A 61 -15.61 -0.31 -0.20
C PRO A 61 -15.85 -0.42 -1.71
N ASP A 62 -15.62 0.66 -2.46
CA ASP A 62 -15.80 0.73 -3.92
C ASP A 62 -14.53 0.34 -4.71
N TYR A 63 -13.46 -0.09 -4.03
CA TYR A 63 -12.22 -0.48 -4.72
C TYR A 63 -12.48 -1.64 -5.69
N PRO A 64 -12.04 -1.53 -6.97
CA PRO A 64 -12.28 -2.55 -7.99
C PRO A 64 -11.35 -3.75 -7.78
N LEU A 65 -11.82 -4.79 -7.10
CA LEU A 65 -10.99 -5.98 -6.80
C LEU A 65 -10.54 -6.73 -8.05
N GLU A 66 -11.24 -6.58 -9.18
CA GLU A 66 -10.81 -7.13 -10.47
C GLU A 66 -9.45 -6.61 -10.94
N TRP A 67 -8.99 -5.47 -10.42
CA TRP A 67 -7.65 -4.94 -10.68
C TRP A 67 -6.55 -5.79 -10.05
N LEU A 68 -6.88 -6.67 -9.11
CA LEU A 68 -5.91 -7.58 -8.47
C LEU A 68 -5.58 -8.80 -9.33
N LYS A 69 -6.38 -9.11 -10.36
CA LYS A 69 -6.17 -10.26 -11.25
C LYS A 69 -4.74 -10.39 -11.80
N PRO A 70 -4.06 -9.32 -12.26
CA PRO A 70 -2.66 -9.43 -12.68
C PRO A 70 -1.74 -9.94 -11.58
N LEU A 71 -1.95 -9.53 -10.32
CA LEU A 71 -1.16 -10.00 -9.18
C LEU A 71 -1.45 -11.49 -8.89
N GLU A 72 -2.70 -11.90 -8.95
CA GLU A 72 -3.11 -13.31 -8.79
C GLU A 72 -2.50 -14.21 -9.89
N ILE A 73 -2.50 -13.74 -11.15
CA ILE A 73 -1.86 -14.45 -12.28
C ILE A 73 -0.37 -14.60 -12.05
N MET A 74 0.29 -13.62 -11.45
CA MET A 74 1.70 -13.71 -11.06
C MET A 74 1.95 -14.62 -9.85
N GLY A 75 0.88 -15.16 -9.23
CA GLY A 75 0.95 -16.11 -8.13
C GLY A 75 0.95 -15.48 -6.73
N PHE A 76 0.53 -14.23 -6.60
CA PHE A 76 0.31 -13.60 -5.30
C PHE A 76 -1.05 -13.99 -4.73
N ASP A 77 -1.10 -14.21 -3.42
CA ASP A 77 -2.34 -14.47 -2.70
C ASP A 77 -2.91 -13.14 -2.21
N THR A 78 -4.17 -12.87 -2.56
CA THR A 78 -4.89 -11.61 -2.27
C THR A 78 -5.93 -11.75 -1.16
N GLU A 79 -5.99 -12.89 -0.44
CA GLU A 79 -6.95 -13.14 0.65
C GLU A 79 -6.86 -12.06 1.76
N GLY A 80 -5.67 -11.49 1.98
CA GLY A 80 -5.44 -10.42 2.95
C GLY A 80 -5.86 -9.00 2.46
N ILE A 81 -6.50 -8.87 1.30
CA ILE A 81 -7.03 -7.58 0.83
C ILE A 81 -8.46 -7.41 1.34
N ILE A 82 -8.63 -6.54 2.34
CA ILE A 82 -9.89 -6.36 3.07
C ILE A 82 -10.57 -5.06 2.65
N LYS A 83 -11.82 -5.14 2.21
CA LYS A 83 -12.68 -3.96 2.04
C LYS A 83 -13.10 -3.41 3.40
N THR A 84 -12.94 -2.11 3.60
CA THR A 84 -13.39 -1.44 4.82
C THR A 84 -14.90 -1.19 4.78
N GLU A 85 -15.52 -1.07 5.95
CA GLU A 85 -16.91 -0.62 6.06
C GLU A 85 -17.01 0.91 5.91
N GLU A 86 -16.05 1.62 6.48
CA GLU A 86 -15.95 3.07 6.43
C GLU A 86 -15.27 3.51 5.13
N PRO A 87 -15.92 4.36 4.31
CA PRO A 87 -15.32 4.87 3.09
C PRO A 87 -14.18 5.85 3.38
N PHE A 88 -13.18 5.83 2.49
CA PHE A 88 -12.08 6.80 2.49
C PHE A 88 -11.62 7.06 1.06
N ASP A 89 -10.93 8.16 0.83
CA ASP A 89 -10.37 8.44 -0.48
C ASP A 89 -9.11 7.61 -0.70
N SER A 90 -9.19 6.64 -1.61
CA SER A 90 -8.07 5.80 -2.02
C SER A 90 -7.35 6.33 -3.26
N ARG A 91 -7.77 7.48 -3.78
CA ARG A 91 -7.13 8.10 -4.95
C ARG A 91 -5.76 8.66 -4.58
N PHE A 92 -4.89 8.67 -5.56
CA PHE A 92 -3.57 9.26 -5.45
C PHE A 92 -3.19 9.93 -6.77
N PHE A 93 -2.73 11.14 -6.69
CA PHE A 93 -2.30 11.91 -7.84
C PHE A 93 -0.81 12.25 -7.72
N VAL A 94 -0.09 12.13 -8.84
CA VAL A 94 1.26 12.65 -8.97
C VAL A 94 1.54 13.15 -10.38
N ALA A 95 2.13 14.32 -10.49
CA ALA A 95 2.64 14.87 -11.74
C ALA A 95 4.16 15.05 -11.65
N PHE A 96 4.85 14.56 -12.68
CA PHE A 96 6.29 14.71 -12.80
C PHE A 96 6.65 15.82 -13.80
N SER A 97 7.60 16.67 -13.41
CA SER A 97 8.16 17.73 -14.28
C SER A 97 9.69 17.69 -14.26
N PRO A 98 10.37 18.12 -15.35
CA PRO A 98 11.82 18.25 -15.34
C PRO A 98 12.29 19.25 -14.26
N PRO A 99 13.46 19.03 -13.59
CA PRO A 99 14.41 17.92 -13.73
C PRO A 99 14.10 16.64 -12.90
N GLN A 100 12.89 16.23 -12.70
CA GLN A 100 12.36 15.11 -11.89
C GLN A 100 11.69 15.55 -10.58
N ASN A 101 11.07 16.71 -10.58
CA ASN A 101 10.21 17.13 -9.47
C ASN A 101 8.87 16.39 -9.53
N ALA A 102 8.40 15.93 -8.38
CA ALA A 102 7.08 15.36 -8.21
C ALA A 102 6.16 16.39 -7.50
N SER A 103 4.98 16.60 -8.06
CA SER A 103 3.91 17.38 -7.44
C SER A 103 2.72 16.47 -7.15
N TYR A 104 2.17 16.58 -5.96
CA TYR A 104 1.02 15.80 -5.49
C TYR A 104 -0.25 16.64 -5.37
N GLU A 105 -0.14 17.93 -5.66
CA GLU A 105 -1.19 18.93 -5.49
C GLU A 105 -1.66 19.48 -6.83
N ASN A 106 -2.80 20.18 -6.82
CA ASN A 106 -3.34 20.92 -7.96
C ASN A 106 -3.43 20.13 -9.28
N PRO A 107 -4.09 18.96 -9.31
CA PRO A 107 -4.19 18.17 -10.53
C PRO A 107 -4.78 18.96 -11.69
N ILE A 108 -5.74 19.87 -11.45
CA ILE A 108 -6.36 20.71 -12.48
C ILE A 108 -5.32 21.50 -13.28
N SER A 109 -4.36 22.14 -12.59
CA SER A 109 -3.31 22.92 -13.23
C SER A 109 -2.43 22.06 -14.13
N HIS A 110 -2.04 20.87 -13.65
CA HIS A 110 -1.19 19.95 -14.41
C HIS A 110 -1.86 19.41 -15.68
N PHE A 111 -3.16 19.13 -15.62
CA PHE A 111 -3.93 18.74 -16.81
C PHE A 111 -4.08 19.90 -17.79
N ALA A 112 -4.37 21.11 -17.28
CA ALA A 112 -4.52 22.33 -18.10
C ALA A 112 -3.21 22.71 -18.81
N GLU A 113 -2.06 22.66 -18.11
CA GLU A 113 -0.74 22.93 -18.70
C GLU A 113 -0.42 21.99 -19.88
N ARG A 114 -0.92 20.76 -19.84
CA ARG A 114 -0.75 19.78 -20.92
C ARG A 114 -1.86 19.81 -21.98
N GLN A 115 -2.84 20.67 -21.82
CA GLN A 115 -4.01 20.77 -22.71
C GLN A 115 -4.77 19.44 -22.80
N ILE A 116 -4.85 18.71 -21.71
CA ILE A 116 -5.56 17.43 -21.58
C ILE A 116 -6.83 17.66 -20.76
N PRO A 117 -7.99 17.10 -21.17
CA PRO A 117 -9.21 17.18 -20.38
C PRO A 117 -9.00 16.66 -18.95
N PHE A 118 -9.58 17.39 -17.98
CA PHE A 118 -9.54 16.97 -16.60
C PHE A 118 -10.42 15.73 -16.40
N PRO A 119 -9.92 14.64 -15.80
CA PRO A 119 -10.69 13.42 -15.64
C PRO A 119 -11.69 13.50 -14.48
N ASP A 120 -12.89 12.94 -14.70
CA ASP A 120 -13.96 12.91 -13.69
C ASP A 120 -13.54 12.18 -12.41
N GLU A 121 -12.65 11.21 -12.52
CA GLU A 121 -12.12 10.43 -11.42
C GLU A 121 -11.35 11.26 -10.37
N LEU A 122 -10.87 12.43 -10.77
CA LEU A 122 -10.20 13.37 -9.87
C LEU A 122 -11.10 14.51 -9.39
N PHE A 123 -12.40 14.45 -9.69
CA PHE A 123 -13.31 15.50 -9.23
C PHE A 123 -13.35 15.50 -7.69
N ASN A 124 -13.23 16.68 -7.07
CA ASN A 124 -13.12 16.85 -5.62
C ASN A 124 -11.99 16.02 -4.96
N TYR A 125 -10.89 15.74 -5.71
CA TYR A 125 -9.73 15.11 -5.10
C TYR A 125 -9.00 16.11 -4.18
N GLU A 126 -8.75 15.67 -2.95
CA GLU A 126 -7.90 16.37 -2.00
C GLU A 126 -6.75 15.44 -1.59
N PRO A 127 -5.49 15.90 -1.65
CA PRO A 127 -4.37 15.08 -1.24
C PRO A 127 -4.43 14.80 0.27
N ASP A 128 -4.11 13.57 0.66
CA ASP A 128 -3.95 13.19 2.07
C ASP A 128 -2.65 13.80 2.62
N LEU A 129 -2.74 15.04 3.11
CA LEU A 129 -1.59 15.78 3.62
C LEU A 129 -1.18 15.27 5.01
N ARG A 130 -0.40 14.18 5.05
CA ARG A 130 0.28 13.66 6.24
C ARG A 130 -0.61 13.12 7.37
N ARG A 131 -1.87 12.82 7.15
CA ARG A 131 -2.70 12.13 8.17
C ARG A 131 -2.10 10.78 8.58
N TYR A 132 -1.40 10.12 7.64
CA TYR A 132 -0.67 8.88 7.89
C TYR A 132 0.49 9.01 8.91
N CYS A 133 0.90 10.24 9.27
CA CYS A 133 1.89 10.51 10.30
C CYS A 133 1.30 10.60 11.71
N SER A 134 -0.01 10.57 11.88
CA SER A 134 -0.59 10.59 13.23
C SER A 134 -0.13 9.38 14.05
N LYS A 135 0.27 9.63 15.29
CA LYS A 135 0.72 8.57 16.21
C LYS A 135 -0.44 7.81 16.88
N THR A 136 -1.64 8.33 16.79
CA THR A 136 -2.79 7.86 17.56
C THR A 136 -4.03 7.59 16.71
N ASP A 137 -4.17 8.24 15.55
CA ASP A 137 -5.38 8.18 14.76
C ASP A 137 -5.48 6.86 14.00
N TYR A 138 -6.55 6.12 14.28
CA TYR A 138 -6.93 4.94 13.53
C TYR A 138 -7.71 5.38 12.29
N LEU A 139 -7.00 5.47 11.17
CA LEU A 139 -7.60 5.77 9.89
C LEU A 139 -8.38 4.55 9.34
N PRO A 140 -9.33 4.70 8.42
CA PRO A 140 -10.08 3.57 7.85
C PRO A 140 -9.16 2.51 7.23
N TYR A 141 -8.02 2.92 6.67
CA TYR A 141 -7.01 2.04 6.09
C TYR A 141 -5.93 1.58 7.08
N THR A 142 -5.97 2.00 8.34
CA THR A 142 -5.05 1.49 9.37
C THR A 142 -5.26 -0.01 9.57
N PHE A 143 -4.18 -0.78 9.55
CA PHE A 143 -4.17 -2.22 9.76
C PHE A 143 -4.84 -2.61 11.08
N ARG A 144 -5.62 -3.69 11.04
CA ARG A 144 -6.20 -4.36 12.20
C ARG A 144 -5.59 -5.75 12.35
N VAL A 145 -5.40 -6.20 13.57
CA VAL A 145 -4.84 -7.55 13.84
C VAL A 145 -5.65 -8.65 13.15
N THR A 146 -6.96 -8.45 13.02
CA THR A 146 -7.89 -9.35 12.35
C THR A 146 -7.75 -9.40 10.82
N ASP A 147 -7.02 -8.45 10.22
CA ASP A 147 -6.81 -8.40 8.77
C ASP A 147 -5.74 -9.39 8.30
N MET A 148 -4.97 -9.96 9.23
CA MET A 148 -3.87 -10.87 8.93
C MET A 148 -4.38 -12.31 8.78
N PRO A 149 -4.37 -12.88 7.58
CA PRO A 149 -4.64 -14.30 7.41
C PRO A 149 -3.59 -15.12 8.16
N ARG A 150 -4.05 -16.08 8.97
CA ARG A 150 -3.14 -16.91 9.78
C ARG A 150 -2.05 -17.61 8.96
N PRO A 151 -2.34 -18.18 7.77
CA PRO A 151 -1.31 -18.82 6.95
C PRO A 151 -0.16 -17.88 6.55
N TYR A 152 -0.41 -16.56 6.46
CA TYR A 152 0.64 -15.59 6.10
C TYR A 152 1.69 -15.40 7.19
N LEU A 153 1.36 -15.73 8.45
CA LEU A 153 2.30 -15.69 9.56
C LEU A 153 3.30 -16.88 9.54
N GLU A 154 3.09 -17.85 8.66
CA GLU A 154 4.00 -18.98 8.43
C GLU A 154 5.06 -18.66 7.35
N ALA A 155 5.01 -17.49 6.73
CA ALA A 155 5.99 -17.05 5.75
C ALA A 155 7.42 -16.98 6.32
N ASN A 156 8.44 -17.11 5.44
CA ASN A 156 9.83 -17.01 5.86
C ASN A 156 10.26 -15.57 6.16
N ALA A 157 9.73 -14.62 5.38
CA ALA A 157 10.06 -13.21 5.53
C ALA A 157 8.85 -12.31 5.26
N ALA A 158 8.86 -11.12 5.87
CA ALA A 158 7.87 -10.11 5.67
C ALA A 158 8.48 -8.76 5.27
N HIS A 159 7.75 -8.03 4.44
CA HIS A 159 8.05 -6.64 4.10
C HIS A 159 6.85 -5.75 4.43
N ILE A 160 7.10 -4.70 5.23
CA ILE A 160 6.13 -3.65 5.50
C ILE A 160 6.51 -2.43 4.65
N CYS A 161 5.64 -2.10 3.69
CA CYS A 161 5.76 -0.91 2.88
C CYS A 161 5.54 0.38 3.69
N PRO A 162 5.81 1.57 3.15
CA PRO A 162 5.39 2.84 3.75
C PRO A 162 3.87 2.90 3.90
N ILE A 163 3.40 2.89 5.14
CA ILE A 163 1.98 2.94 5.53
C ILE A 163 1.80 3.95 6.67
N ASP A 164 0.61 4.05 7.25
CA ASP A 164 0.40 4.92 8.41
C ASP A 164 1.20 4.44 9.64
N PHE A 165 1.51 5.40 10.52
CA PHE A 165 2.36 5.14 11.69
C PHE A 165 1.76 4.11 12.64
N VAL A 166 0.43 4.14 12.85
CA VAL A 166 -0.25 3.21 13.77
C VAL A 166 -0.13 1.77 13.25
N SER A 167 -0.30 1.56 11.94
CA SER A 167 -0.06 0.26 11.31
C SER A 167 1.38 -0.23 11.50
N HIS A 168 2.37 0.65 11.28
CA HIS A 168 3.79 0.32 11.53
C HIS A 168 4.04 -0.07 12.99
N LYS A 169 3.32 0.54 13.95
CA LYS A 169 3.45 0.22 15.37
C LYS A 169 2.86 -1.14 15.73
N ILE A 170 1.77 -1.55 15.08
CA ILE A 170 1.06 -2.80 15.37
C ILE A 170 1.72 -4.01 14.68
N LEU A 171 2.05 -3.87 13.40
CA LEU A 171 2.47 -4.97 12.53
C LEU A 171 3.67 -5.77 13.02
N PRO A 172 4.77 -5.17 13.53
CA PRO A 172 5.91 -5.95 14.01
C PRO A 172 5.54 -6.92 15.13
N SER A 173 4.66 -6.53 16.03
CA SER A 173 4.19 -7.41 17.12
C SER A 173 3.35 -8.57 16.60
N VAL A 174 2.49 -8.34 15.60
CA VAL A 174 1.69 -9.38 14.97
C VAL A 174 2.57 -10.37 14.22
N ILE A 175 3.54 -9.87 13.45
CA ILE A 175 4.46 -10.69 12.65
C ILE A 175 5.37 -11.53 13.54
N ARG A 176 5.87 -10.99 14.65
CA ARG A 176 6.69 -11.75 15.63
C ARG A 176 5.92 -12.88 16.31
N GLY A 177 4.60 -12.83 16.33
CA GLY A 177 3.75 -13.92 16.82
C GLY A 177 3.69 -15.13 15.89
N GLY A 178 4.25 -15.06 14.69
CA GLY A 178 4.30 -16.13 13.68
C GLY A 178 5.67 -16.80 13.58
N LEU A 179 5.93 -17.43 12.43
CA LEU A 179 7.18 -18.14 12.13
C LEU A 179 8.17 -17.27 11.32
N ILE A 180 7.83 -16.03 11.03
CA ILE A 180 8.61 -15.12 10.19
C ILE A 180 9.96 -14.81 10.84
N GLN A 181 11.05 -15.16 10.15
CA GLN A 181 12.41 -14.97 10.65
C GLN A 181 13.02 -13.63 10.24
N THR A 182 12.61 -13.08 9.10
CA THR A 182 13.14 -11.83 8.57
C THR A 182 12.02 -10.83 8.38
N LEU A 183 12.16 -9.67 9.01
CA LEU A 183 11.27 -8.54 8.84
C LEU A 183 12.04 -7.35 8.26
N SER A 184 11.61 -6.87 7.10
CA SER A 184 12.05 -5.60 6.55
C SER A 184 10.92 -4.58 6.59
N MET A 185 11.25 -3.32 6.82
CA MET A 185 10.29 -2.23 6.89
C MET A 185 10.85 -1.01 6.18
N ARG A 186 10.06 -0.39 5.32
CA ARG A 186 10.39 0.90 4.73
C ARG A 186 9.73 2.02 5.54
N ALA A 187 10.57 2.88 6.10
CA ALA A 187 10.13 4.06 6.82
C ALA A 187 9.40 5.05 5.90
N THR A 188 8.46 5.80 6.46
CA THR A 188 7.85 6.97 5.82
C THR A 188 8.70 8.22 6.10
N ASP A 189 8.45 9.31 5.40
CA ASP A 189 9.08 10.62 5.64
C ASP A 189 8.74 11.19 7.02
N CYS A 190 7.64 10.77 7.65
CA CYS A 190 7.30 11.10 9.05
C CYS A 190 8.46 10.83 10.00
N TYR A 191 9.23 9.76 9.74
CA TYR A 191 10.29 9.32 10.65
C TYR A 191 11.55 10.19 10.57
N MET A 192 11.59 11.13 9.64
CA MET A 192 12.63 12.16 9.59
C MET A 192 12.40 13.27 10.63
N ASP A 193 11.22 13.35 11.24
CA ASP A 193 10.93 14.27 12.33
C ASP A 193 11.47 13.70 13.66
N PRO A 194 12.28 14.46 14.42
CA PRO A 194 12.80 14.04 15.73
C PRO A 194 11.72 13.57 16.71
N ALA A 195 10.49 14.07 16.59
CA ALA A 195 9.37 13.65 17.42
C ALA A 195 9.05 12.14 17.30
N PHE A 196 9.49 11.47 16.23
CA PHE A 196 9.27 10.04 16.00
C PHE A 196 10.46 9.15 16.43
N TRP A 197 11.63 9.70 16.75
CA TRP A 197 12.83 8.88 16.96
C TRP A 197 12.72 7.88 18.11
N GLU A 198 12.06 8.25 19.19
CA GLU A 198 11.86 7.34 20.32
C GLU A 198 10.90 6.19 19.94
N ASP A 199 9.86 6.49 19.21
CA ASP A 199 8.89 5.50 18.72
C ASP A 199 9.56 4.53 17.72
N ILE A 200 10.39 5.03 16.80
CA ILE A 200 11.11 4.22 15.81
C ILE A 200 12.07 3.25 16.52
N ARG A 201 12.76 3.72 17.53
CA ARG A 201 13.66 2.87 18.32
C ARG A 201 12.91 1.64 18.85
N ASN A 202 11.70 1.85 19.36
CA ASN A 202 10.85 0.78 19.90
C ASN A 202 10.27 -0.15 18.81
N LEU A 203 10.22 0.31 17.54
CA LEU A 203 9.80 -0.52 16.41
C LEU A 203 10.91 -1.46 15.93
N ILE A 204 12.16 -1.03 16.01
CA ILE A 204 13.34 -1.72 15.44
C ILE A 204 13.98 -2.64 16.48
N LEU A 205 14.01 -2.22 17.74
CA LEU A 205 14.62 -3.02 18.81
C LEU A 205 13.58 -4.02 19.37
N PRO A 206 13.98 -5.27 19.60
CA PRO A 206 13.12 -6.29 20.16
C PRO A 206 12.76 -6.00 21.62
#